data_348730aff15b1eb66b1568509388e720
#
_entry.id   348730aff15b1eb66b1568509388e720
#
_cell.length_a   1.000
_cell.length_b   1.000
_cell.length_c   1.000
_cell.angle_alpha   90.00
_cell.angle_beta   90.00
_cell.angle_gamma   90.00
#
_symmetry.space_group_name_H-M   'P 1'
#
loop_
_entity.id
_entity.type
_entity.pdbx_description
1 polymer ?
#
loop_
_entity_poly.entity_id
_entity_poly.type
_entity_poly.pdbx_seq_one_letter_code
_entity_poly.pdbx_strand_id
1 'polypeptide(L)'
;MATKNLAEDPYEKLANAIIVQASKDYMSNLRKKKRNPGSASAEHDIKECERFFRSGWYQVLTSVDGEYLMNRLRKEALGTK
;
A
#
# COMPACT_ATOMS: atom_id res chain seq x y z
N MET A 1 -8.00 8.84 29.92
CA MET A 1 -7.67 8.70 29.38
C MET A 1 -7.48 8.04 28.78
N ALA A 2 -7.47 7.64 28.83
CA ALA A 2 -7.13 7.01 28.41
C ALA A 2 -7.27 6.59 27.44
N THR A 3 -7.66 6.47 27.17
CA THR A 3 -7.84 6.12 26.32
C THR A 3 -7.47 6.23 25.40
N LYS A 4 -7.19 6.55 25.45
CA LYS A 4 -6.78 6.77 24.68
C LYS A 4 -6.52 6.23 23.91
N ASN A 5 -6.51 5.91 23.82
CA ASN A 5 -6.21 5.53 23.28
C ASN A 5 -5.60 4.73 22.51
N LEU A 6 -6.21 3.97 22.12
CA LEU A 6 -5.81 2.92 21.23
C LEU A 6 -5.24 3.48 19.99
N ALA A 7 -5.84 4.51 19.51
CA ALA A 7 -5.33 5.24 18.36
C ALA A 7 -3.93 5.76 18.62
N GLU A 8 -3.57 5.79 19.89
CA GLU A 8 -2.26 6.28 20.30
C GLU A 8 -1.24 5.16 20.47
N ASP A 9 -1.64 3.92 20.22
CA ASP A 9 -0.72 2.80 20.33
C ASP A 9 0.44 3.01 19.35
N PRO A 10 1.68 3.12 19.83
CA PRO A 10 2.82 3.37 18.94
C PRO A 10 3.02 2.28 17.89
N TYR A 11 2.73 1.04 18.26
CA TYR A 11 2.89 -0.05 17.33
C TYR A 11 1.88 0.07 16.18
N GLU A 12 0.65 0.38 16.51
CA GLU A 12 -0.38 0.52 15.50
C GLU A 12 -0.11 1.71 14.59
N LYS A 13 0.38 2.81 15.16
CA LYS A 13 0.76 3.97 14.36
C LYS A 13 1.87 3.63 13.38
N LEU A 14 2.85 2.87 13.84
CA LEU A 14 3.96 2.47 12.99
C LEU A 14 3.48 1.55 11.87
N ALA A 15 2.64 0.59 12.21
CA ALA A 15 2.10 -0.33 11.22
C ALA A 15 1.32 0.42 10.14
N ASN A 16 0.50 1.38 10.56
CA ASN A 16 -0.28 2.17 9.61
C ASN A 16 0.64 3.03 8.73
N ALA A 17 1.70 3.58 9.30
CA ALA A 17 2.63 4.39 8.53
C ALA A 17 3.31 3.57 7.43
N ILE A 18 3.68 2.34 7.75
CA ILE A 18 4.32 1.46 6.78
C ILE A 18 3.35 1.16 5.63
N ILE A 19 2.11 0.85 5.96
CA ILE A 19 1.11 0.54 4.93
C ILE A 19 0.78 1.76 4.09
N VAL A 20 0.66 2.93 4.71
CA VAL A 20 0.38 4.16 3.98
C VAL A 20 1.51 4.47 3.02
N GLN A 21 2.76 4.32 3.46
CA GLN A 21 3.90 4.58 2.59
C GLN A 21 3.91 3.62 1.40
N ALA A 22 3.70 2.33 1.67
CA ALA A 22 3.65 1.34 0.59
C ALA A 22 2.52 1.63 -0.38
N SER A 23 1.38 2.09 0.15
CA SER A 23 0.22 2.42 -0.69
C SER A 23 0.52 3.61 -1.60
N LYS A 24 1.17 4.63 -1.05
CA LYS A 24 1.55 5.79 -1.86
C LYS A 24 2.54 5.42 -2.94
N ASP A 25 3.52 4.60 -2.59
CA ASP A 25 4.51 4.16 -3.56
C ASP A 25 3.87 3.34 -4.67
N TYR A 26 2.95 2.46 -4.29
CA TYR A 26 2.26 1.63 -5.26
C TYR A 26 1.48 2.49 -6.26
N MET A 27 0.69 3.43 -5.75
CA MET A 27 -0.10 4.30 -6.60
C MET A 27 0.77 5.18 -7.50
N SER A 28 1.86 5.70 -6.93
CA SER A 28 2.78 6.54 -7.69
C SER A 28 3.38 5.77 -8.87
N ASN A 29 3.78 4.53 -8.62
CA ASN A 29 4.38 3.73 -9.67
C ASN A 29 3.34 3.25 -10.70
N LEU A 30 2.12 3.01 -10.27
CA LEU A 30 1.06 2.69 -11.21
C LEU A 30 0.81 3.85 -12.16
N ARG A 31 0.77 5.07 -11.65
CA ARG A 31 0.59 6.26 -12.48
C ARG A 31 1.78 6.46 -13.42
N LYS A 32 2.98 6.23 -12.90
CA LYS A 32 4.18 6.34 -13.72
C LYS A 32 4.16 5.33 -14.87
N LYS A 33 3.76 4.10 -14.59
CA LYS A 33 3.68 3.08 -15.61
C LYS A 33 2.60 3.40 -16.64
N LYS A 34 1.51 4.01 -16.19
CA LYS A 34 0.45 4.41 -17.12
C LYS A 34 0.96 5.46 -18.10
N ARG A 35 1.74 6.42 -17.59
CA ARG A 35 2.30 7.47 -18.45
C ARG A 35 3.42 6.94 -19.33
N ASN A 36 4.16 5.96 -18.85
CA ASN A 36 5.32 5.41 -19.54
C ASN A 36 5.29 3.89 -19.46
N PRO A 37 4.51 3.23 -20.32
CA PRO A 37 4.34 1.78 -20.22
C PRO A 37 5.63 0.99 -20.36
N GLY A 38 6.67 1.56 -20.94
CA GLY A 38 7.94 0.88 -21.08
C GLY A 38 8.87 1.01 -19.89
N SER A 39 8.42 1.67 -18.80
CA SER A 39 9.29 1.88 -17.67
C SER A 39 9.52 0.58 -16.88
N ALA A 40 10.72 0.02 -17.01
CA ALA A 40 11.09 -1.18 -16.30
C ALA A 40 11.20 -0.91 -14.80
N SER A 41 11.63 0.29 -14.44
CA SER A 41 11.77 0.66 -13.04
C SER A 41 10.41 0.73 -12.35
N ALA A 42 9.41 1.31 -13.01
CA ALA A 42 8.07 1.38 -12.44
C ALA A 42 7.49 -0.01 -12.29
N GLU A 43 7.69 -0.87 -13.29
CA GLU A 43 7.18 -2.23 -13.23
C GLU A 43 7.81 -3.02 -12.09
N HIS A 44 9.12 -2.85 -11.89
CA HIS A 44 9.82 -3.52 -10.80
C HIS A 44 9.26 -3.08 -9.45
N ASP A 45 9.07 -1.78 -9.29
CA ASP A 45 8.58 -1.24 -8.02
C ASP A 45 7.15 -1.66 -7.75
N ILE A 46 6.33 -1.74 -8.81
CA ILE A 46 4.96 -2.23 -8.66
C ILE A 46 4.96 -3.66 -8.13
N LYS A 47 5.81 -4.51 -8.69
CA LYS A 47 5.89 -5.90 -8.26
C LYS A 47 6.37 -6.02 -6.82
N GLU A 48 7.32 -5.15 -6.43
CA GLU A 48 7.82 -5.18 -5.05
C GLU A 48 6.72 -4.77 -4.08
N CYS A 49 5.92 -3.76 -4.42
CA CYS A 49 4.80 -3.37 -3.58
C CYS A 49 3.78 -4.49 -3.47
N GLU A 50 3.48 -5.16 -4.59
CA GLU A 50 2.51 -6.26 -4.57
C GLU A 50 3.03 -7.42 -3.73
N ARG A 51 4.32 -7.68 -3.79
CA ARG A 51 4.92 -8.70 -2.95
C ARG A 51 4.72 -8.37 -1.47
N PHE A 52 4.91 -7.10 -1.12
CA PHE A 52 4.70 -6.67 0.26
C PHE A 52 3.25 -6.88 0.69
N PHE A 53 2.29 -6.46 -0.14
CA PHE A 53 0.87 -6.59 0.22
C PHE A 53 0.42 -8.04 0.34
N ARG A 54 1.15 -8.97 -0.27
CA ARG A 54 0.82 -10.40 -0.20
C ARG A 54 1.66 -11.15 0.83
N SER A 55 2.58 -10.45 1.50
CA SER A 55 3.51 -11.11 2.41
C SER A 55 2.88 -11.43 3.75
N GLY A 56 3.52 -12.35 4.47
CA GLY A 56 3.11 -12.64 5.83
C GLY A 56 3.33 -11.45 6.74
N TRP A 57 4.34 -10.64 6.44
CA TRP A 57 4.61 -9.45 7.23
C TRP A 57 3.43 -8.47 7.14
N TYR A 58 2.90 -8.26 5.94
CA TYR A 58 1.73 -7.41 5.79
C TYR A 58 0.58 -7.91 6.67
N GLN A 59 0.37 -9.23 6.71
CA GLN A 59 -0.70 -9.81 7.50
C GLN A 59 -0.53 -9.58 8.99
N VAL A 60 0.71 -9.41 9.44
CA VAL A 60 0.97 -9.07 10.83
C VAL A 60 0.61 -7.62 11.12
N LEU A 61 0.80 -6.76 10.13
CA LEU A 61 0.59 -5.32 10.32
C LEU A 61 -0.88 -4.92 10.34
N THR A 62 -1.73 -5.66 9.66
CA THR A 62 -3.14 -5.30 9.57
C THR A 62 -3.98 -6.51 9.21
N SER A 63 -5.26 -6.45 9.55
CA SER A 63 -6.21 -7.48 9.15
C SER A 63 -6.88 -7.18 7.81
N VAL A 64 -6.58 -6.05 7.20
CA VAL A 64 -7.15 -5.69 5.91
C VAL A 64 -6.57 -6.60 4.83
N ASP A 65 -7.43 -7.22 4.03
CA ASP A 65 -6.98 -8.12 2.96
C ASP A 65 -6.13 -7.37 1.94
N GLY A 66 -4.93 -7.91 1.67
CA GLY A 66 -3.99 -7.27 0.76
C GLY A 66 -4.51 -7.16 -0.67
N GLU A 67 -5.21 -8.18 -1.15
CA GLU A 67 -5.77 -8.13 -2.50
C GLU A 67 -6.85 -7.07 -2.60
N TYR A 68 -7.68 -6.96 -1.58
CA TYR A 68 -8.71 -5.94 -1.55
C TYR A 68 -8.07 -4.54 -1.61
N LEU A 69 -7.05 -4.34 -0.78
CA LEU A 69 -6.38 -3.04 -0.75
C LEU A 69 -5.73 -2.72 -2.09
N MET A 70 -5.03 -3.69 -2.68
CA MET A 70 -4.41 -3.46 -3.98
C MET A 70 -5.43 -3.07 -5.03
N ASN A 71 -6.59 -3.73 -5.04
CA ASN A 71 -7.63 -3.40 -6.00
C ASN A 71 -8.13 -1.97 -5.82
N ARG A 72 -8.31 -1.54 -4.57
CA ARG A 72 -8.75 -0.18 -4.31
C ARG A 72 -7.69 0.83 -4.74
N LEU A 73 -6.42 0.52 -4.47
CA LEU A 73 -5.33 1.42 -4.84
C LEU A 73 -5.20 1.53 -6.36
N ARG A 74 -5.39 0.43 -7.07
CA ARG A 74 -5.34 0.47 -8.53
C ARG A 74 -6.44 1.35 -9.09
N LYS A 75 -7.65 1.24 -8.56
CA LYS A 75 -8.75 2.08 -9.02
C LYS A 75 -8.46 3.55 -8.78
N GLU A 76 -7.93 3.86 -7.60
CA GLU A 76 -7.60 5.24 -7.27
C GLU A 76 -6.50 5.78 -8.19
N ALA A 77 -5.44 4.99 -8.36
CA ALA A 77 -4.28 5.47 -9.11
C ALA A 77 -4.58 5.64 -10.60
N LEU A 78 -5.38 4.74 -11.15
CA LEU A 78 -5.61 4.73 -12.59
C LEU A 78 -6.86 5.50 -12.99
N GLY A 79 -7.55 6.07 -12.01
CA GLY A 79 -8.71 6.91 -12.30
C GLY A 79 -9.86 6.17 -12.92
N THR A 80 -9.99 4.90 -12.61
CA THR A 80 -11.06 4.09 -13.15
C THR A 80 -12.39 4.54 -12.56
N LYS A 81 -13.36 4.69 -13.38
CA LYS A 81 -14.68 5.11 -12.94
C LYS A 81 -15.65 3.99 -12.98
#